data_3da9ec4fd6a3ac73006856c4fd6137ce
#
_entry.id   3da9ec4fd6a3ac73006856c4fd6137ce
#
_cell.length_a   1.000
_cell.length_b   1.000
_cell.length_c   1.000
_cell.angle_alpha   90.00
_cell.angle_beta   90.00
_cell.angle_gamma   90.00
#
_symmetry.space_group_name_H-M   'P 1'
#
loop_
_entity.id
_entity.type
_entity.pdbx_description
1 polymer ?
#
loop_
_entity_poly.entity_id
_entity_poly.type
_entity_poly.pdbx_seq_one_letter_code
_entity_poly.pdbx_strand_id
1 'polypeptide(L)'
;MIFHEIKVHYERQTGEDNPGKVKEIYLIDGAVNFSDAENCLMEELKPFIFGDCEVQSCKRSQFFEVFPNEGGAYWYKARVEMITIDGEKETRKSVPVLVQANLLDDAVFALKQAMNSYDCELISIAKTPIVDILHAVH
;
A
#
# COMPACT_ATOMS: atom_id res chain seq x y z
N MET A 1 -5.12 -10.53 -1.68
CA MET A 1 -5.81 -9.23 -1.51
C MET A 1 -5.55 -8.37 -2.74
N ILE A 2 -6.60 -7.93 -3.37
CA ILE A 2 -6.52 -7.15 -4.62
C ILE A 2 -6.97 -5.73 -4.33
N PHE A 3 -6.18 -4.76 -4.76
CA PHE A 3 -6.46 -3.33 -4.60
C PHE A 3 -6.46 -2.65 -5.95
N HIS A 4 -7.14 -1.51 -6.03
CA HIS A 4 -6.94 -0.55 -7.11
C HIS A 4 -5.87 0.43 -6.63
N GLU A 5 -4.77 0.51 -7.36
CA GLU A 5 -3.66 1.42 -7.06
C GLU A 5 -3.81 2.66 -7.94
N ILE A 6 -3.97 3.83 -7.30
CA ILE A 6 -4.19 5.09 -8.01
C ILE A 6 -3.07 6.06 -7.66
N LYS A 7 -2.43 6.58 -8.71
CA LYS A 7 -1.44 7.63 -8.59
C LYS A 7 -2.06 8.95 -8.98
N VAL A 8 -2.00 9.93 -8.08
CA VAL A 8 -2.58 11.25 -8.28
C VAL A 8 -1.53 12.35 -8.15
N HIS A 9 -1.78 13.44 -8.88
CA HIS A 9 -0.97 14.65 -8.84
C HIS A 9 -1.91 15.83 -8.62
N TYR A 10 -1.68 16.63 -7.57
CA TYR A 10 -2.52 17.77 -7.24
C TYR A 10 -1.76 18.76 -6.36
N GLU A 11 -2.35 19.95 -6.16
CA GLU A 11 -1.86 20.90 -5.18
C GLU A 11 -2.59 20.68 -3.86
N ARG A 12 -1.81 20.39 -2.81
CA ARG A 12 -2.35 20.12 -1.48
C ARG A 12 -2.33 21.40 -0.64
N GLN A 13 -3.44 21.66 0.06
CA GLN A 13 -3.50 22.71 1.06
C GLN A 13 -2.73 22.23 2.30
N THR A 14 -1.61 22.93 2.59
CA THR A 14 -0.71 22.56 3.69
C THR A 14 -0.93 23.41 4.94
N GLY A 15 -1.83 24.40 4.87
CA GLY A 15 -2.02 25.39 5.94
C GLY A 15 -1.03 26.54 5.88
N GLU A 16 -0.11 26.53 4.94
CA GLU A 16 0.80 27.63 4.63
C GLU A 16 0.22 28.49 3.49
N ASP A 17 0.82 29.67 3.28
CA ASP A 17 0.36 30.61 2.26
C ASP A 17 0.44 30.08 0.82
N ASN A 18 1.29 29.07 0.59
CA ASN A 18 1.47 28.46 -0.73
C ASN A 18 1.16 26.97 -0.68
N PRO A 19 0.16 26.49 -1.47
CA PRO A 19 -0.08 25.06 -1.61
C PRO A 19 1.10 24.38 -2.32
N GLY A 20 1.48 23.21 -1.82
CA GLY A 20 2.53 22.39 -2.42
C GLY A 20 1.97 21.39 -3.43
N LYS A 21 2.70 21.19 -4.52
CA LYS A 21 2.39 20.13 -5.50
C LYS A 21 2.84 18.79 -4.94
N VAL A 22 1.95 17.81 -4.94
CA VAL A 22 2.24 16.48 -4.43
C VAL A 22 1.89 15.42 -5.46
N LYS A 23 2.66 14.33 -5.41
CA LYS A 23 2.36 13.08 -6.14
C LYS A 23 2.18 12.01 -5.07
N GLU A 24 1.02 11.39 -5.07
CA GLU A 24 0.66 10.42 -4.04
C GLU A 24 0.12 9.16 -4.68
N ILE A 25 0.36 8.02 -4.01
CA ILE A 25 -0.19 6.72 -4.41
C ILE A 25 -1.09 6.23 -3.28
N TYR A 26 -2.30 5.81 -3.66
CA TYR A 26 -3.28 5.24 -2.75
C TYR A 26 -3.69 3.86 -3.22
N LEU A 27 -3.96 2.98 -2.27
CA LEU A 27 -4.57 1.68 -2.54
C LEU A 27 -6.03 1.75 -2.11
N ILE A 28 -6.92 1.30 -2.98
CA ILE A 28 -8.37 1.29 -2.71
C ILE A 28 -8.83 -0.15 -2.62
N ASP A 29 -9.37 -0.53 -1.48
CA ASP A 29 -9.94 -1.84 -1.23
C ASP A 29 -11.46 -1.80 -1.45
N GLY A 30 -12.03 -2.88 -1.97
CA GLY A 30 -13.47 -3.05 -2.07
C GLY A 30 -14.15 -2.27 -3.19
N ALA A 31 -13.41 -1.63 -4.08
CA ALA A 31 -14.00 -0.93 -5.22
C ALA A 31 -14.50 -1.93 -6.28
N VAL A 32 -15.63 -1.63 -6.87
CA VAL A 32 -16.25 -2.48 -7.91
C VAL A 32 -15.45 -2.42 -9.22
N ASN A 33 -14.96 -1.22 -9.56
CA ASN A 33 -14.20 -0.96 -10.78
C ASN A 33 -13.32 0.29 -10.58
N PHE A 34 -12.59 0.69 -11.62
CA PHE A 34 -11.72 1.86 -11.55
C PHE A 34 -12.47 3.15 -11.25
N SER A 35 -13.65 3.33 -11.84
CA SER A 35 -14.45 4.54 -11.58
C SER A 35 -14.88 4.64 -10.12
N ASP A 36 -15.28 3.52 -9.52
CA ASP A 36 -15.64 3.46 -8.10
C ASP A 36 -14.44 3.77 -7.22
N ALA A 37 -13.28 3.23 -7.57
CA ALA A 37 -12.03 3.49 -6.84
C ALA A 37 -11.64 4.98 -6.92
N GLU A 38 -11.71 5.58 -8.10
CA GLU A 38 -11.42 7.01 -8.28
C GLU A 38 -12.38 7.89 -7.48
N ASN A 39 -13.67 7.56 -7.49
CA ASN A 39 -14.68 8.29 -6.74
C ASN A 39 -14.40 8.21 -5.23
N CYS A 40 -14.05 7.05 -4.72
CA CYS A 40 -13.67 6.86 -3.32
C CYS A 40 -12.49 7.76 -2.96
N LEU A 41 -11.45 7.77 -3.79
CA LEU A 41 -10.25 8.57 -3.55
C LEU A 41 -10.57 10.06 -3.60
N MET A 42 -11.34 10.52 -4.59
CA MET A 42 -11.68 11.94 -4.72
C MET A 42 -12.48 12.44 -3.51
N GLU A 43 -13.40 11.65 -2.98
CA GLU A 43 -14.16 12.03 -1.78
C GLU A 43 -13.23 12.21 -0.56
N GLU A 44 -12.25 11.33 -0.39
CA GLU A 44 -11.27 11.42 0.69
C GLU A 44 -10.33 12.61 0.54
N LEU A 45 -9.91 12.93 -0.69
CA LEU A 45 -8.94 14.00 -0.95
C LEU A 45 -9.58 15.39 -1.08
N LYS A 46 -10.89 15.44 -1.31
CA LYS A 46 -11.61 16.69 -1.58
C LYS A 46 -11.27 17.84 -0.61
N PRO A 47 -11.19 17.62 0.73
CA PRO A 47 -10.85 18.70 1.65
C PRO A 47 -9.42 19.22 1.51
N PHE A 48 -8.53 18.48 0.86
CA PHE A 48 -7.12 18.79 0.78
C PHE A 48 -6.68 19.32 -0.58
N ILE A 49 -7.52 19.18 -1.61
CA ILE A 49 -7.20 19.61 -2.97
C ILE A 49 -7.38 21.12 -3.12
N PHE A 50 -6.35 21.76 -3.65
CA PHE A 50 -6.38 23.15 -4.08
C PHE A 50 -6.23 23.17 -5.60
N GLY A 51 -7.29 23.58 -6.33
CA GLY A 51 -7.29 23.56 -7.78
C GLY A 51 -7.60 22.17 -8.35
N ASP A 52 -6.91 21.80 -9.42
CA ASP A 52 -7.14 20.56 -10.14
C ASP A 52 -6.40 19.38 -9.56
N CYS A 53 -7.00 18.21 -9.64
CA CYS A 53 -6.40 16.94 -9.30
C CYS A 53 -6.37 16.05 -10.55
N GLU A 54 -5.19 15.57 -10.89
CA GLU A 54 -4.98 14.70 -12.04
C GLU A 54 -4.69 13.27 -11.60
N VAL A 55 -5.46 12.31 -12.12
CA VAL A 55 -5.17 10.89 -11.96
C VAL A 55 -4.16 10.50 -13.03
N GLN A 56 -2.94 10.18 -12.60
CA GLN A 56 -1.86 9.83 -13.53
C GLN A 56 -1.90 8.38 -13.95
N SER A 57 -2.31 7.49 -13.08
CA SER A 57 -2.43 6.06 -13.40
C SER A 57 -3.40 5.38 -12.45
N CYS A 58 -4.01 4.31 -12.94
CA CYS A 58 -4.86 3.43 -12.16
C CYS A 58 -4.63 2.00 -12.63
N LYS A 59 -4.26 1.11 -11.70
CA LYS A 59 -3.99 -0.30 -12.01
C LYS A 59 -4.41 -1.19 -10.86
N ARG A 60 -4.57 -2.48 -11.11
CA ARG A 60 -4.78 -3.46 -10.06
C ARG A 60 -3.45 -3.87 -9.46
N SER A 61 -3.43 -4.02 -8.14
CA SER A 61 -2.25 -4.45 -7.40
C SER A 61 -2.67 -5.55 -6.43
N GLN A 62 -1.88 -6.62 -6.38
CA GLN A 62 -2.20 -7.77 -5.52
C GLN A 62 -1.10 -7.96 -4.48
N PHE A 63 -1.53 -8.22 -3.23
CA PHE A 63 -0.64 -8.54 -2.12
C PHE A 63 -1.09 -9.84 -1.46
N PHE A 64 -0.12 -10.60 -0.96
CA PHE A 64 -0.39 -11.81 -0.19
C PHE A 64 -1.03 -11.46 1.15
N GLU A 65 -0.45 -10.49 1.86
CA GLU A 65 -0.95 -9.99 3.14
C GLU A 65 -0.63 -8.50 3.28
N VAL A 66 -1.44 -7.83 4.10
CA VAL A 66 -1.23 -6.43 4.50
C VAL A 66 -1.30 -6.35 6.01
N PHE A 67 -0.27 -5.82 6.63
CA PHE A 67 -0.18 -5.68 8.08
C PHE A 67 -0.20 -4.20 8.48
N PRO A 68 -1.40 -3.63 8.74
CA PRO A 68 -1.50 -2.25 9.20
C PRO A 68 -1.04 -2.13 10.65
N ASN A 69 -0.52 -0.96 10.98
CA ASN A 69 -0.12 -0.61 12.34
C ASN A 69 -0.46 0.86 12.58
N GLU A 70 -1.43 1.13 13.44
CA GLU A 70 -1.81 2.49 13.78
C GLU A 70 -0.60 3.24 14.34
N GLY A 71 -0.42 4.48 13.91
CA GLY A 71 0.74 5.28 14.26
C GLY A 71 1.95 5.09 13.35
N GLY A 72 1.94 4.09 12.47
CA GLY A 72 2.96 3.94 11.45
C GLY A 72 2.77 4.97 10.33
N ALA A 73 3.81 5.73 10.01
CA ALA A 73 3.74 6.80 9.02
C ALA A 73 3.94 6.34 7.58
N TYR A 74 4.53 5.17 7.39
CA TYR A 74 4.94 4.71 6.08
C TYR A 74 4.51 3.28 5.81
N TRP A 75 4.34 2.95 4.52
CA TRP A 75 4.08 1.61 4.05
C TRP A 75 5.34 1.04 3.41
N TYR A 76 5.75 -0.14 3.88
CA TYR A 76 6.90 -0.88 3.35
C TYR A 76 6.40 -2.07 2.56
N LYS A 77 7.00 -2.30 1.40
CA LYS A 77 6.71 -3.48 0.58
C LYS A 77 7.85 -4.47 0.73
N ALA A 78 7.50 -5.66 1.15
CA ALA A 78 8.43 -6.76 1.29
C ALA A 78 8.18 -7.81 0.23
N ARG A 79 9.25 -8.47 -0.20
CA ARG A 79 9.17 -9.69 -0.97
C ARG A 79 9.55 -10.85 -0.07
N VAL A 80 8.65 -11.79 0.05
CA VAL A 80 8.78 -12.95 0.91
C VAL A 80 8.70 -14.21 0.05
N GLU A 81 9.64 -15.13 0.22
CA GLU A 81 9.56 -16.43 -0.42
C GLU A 81 8.79 -17.38 0.51
N MET A 82 7.67 -17.87 0.03
CA MET A 82 6.89 -18.93 0.70
C MET A 82 7.49 -20.27 0.31
N ILE A 83 7.79 -21.09 1.32
CA ILE A 83 8.49 -22.37 1.13
C ILE A 83 7.46 -23.49 1.32
N THR A 84 7.33 -24.35 0.33
CA THR A 84 6.47 -25.52 0.36
C THR A 84 7.31 -26.76 0.12
N ILE A 85 7.16 -27.77 0.98
CA ILE A 85 7.85 -29.05 0.86
C ILE A 85 6.81 -30.11 0.52
N ASP A 86 6.98 -30.76 -0.66
CA ASP A 86 6.13 -31.86 -1.09
C ASP A 86 7.03 -33.09 -1.32
N GLY A 87 7.02 -33.99 -0.35
CA GLY A 87 7.95 -35.13 -0.35
C GLY A 87 9.39 -34.66 -0.18
N GLU A 88 10.23 -34.96 -1.15
CA GLU A 88 11.63 -34.50 -1.17
C GLU A 88 11.82 -33.20 -1.94
N LYS A 89 10.76 -32.67 -2.52
CA LYS A 89 10.80 -31.48 -3.38
C LYS A 89 10.46 -30.22 -2.58
N GLU A 90 11.36 -29.24 -2.60
CA GLU A 90 11.15 -27.92 -2.05
C GLU A 90 10.77 -26.96 -3.18
N THR A 91 9.68 -26.21 -2.97
CA THR A 91 9.21 -25.17 -3.91
C THR A 91 9.17 -23.84 -3.18
N ARG A 92 9.68 -22.78 -3.83
CA ARG A 92 9.67 -21.43 -3.29
C ARG A 92 8.89 -20.51 -4.20
N LYS A 93 7.95 -19.77 -3.64
CA LYS A 93 7.12 -18.81 -4.37
C LYS A 93 7.27 -17.43 -3.75
N SER A 94 7.69 -16.46 -4.56
CA SER A 94 7.82 -15.07 -4.13
C SER A 94 6.45 -14.39 -4.09
N VAL A 95 6.12 -13.79 -2.94
CA VAL A 95 4.86 -13.05 -2.77
C VAL A 95 5.13 -11.66 -2.19
N PRO A 96 4.35 -10.65 -2.57
CA PRO A 96 4.47 -9.31 -2.02
C PRO A 96 3.62 -9.17 -0.75
N VAL A 97 4.17 -8.46 0.24
CA VAL A 97 3.51 -8.18 1.52
C VAL A 97 3.71 -6.71 1.85
N LEU A 98 2.67 -6.05 2.38
CA LEU A 98 2.75 -4.68 2.88
C LEU A 98 2.74 -4.67 4.39
N VAL A 99 3.58 -3.81 4.98
CA VAL A 99 3.61 -3.60 6.42
C VAL A 99 3.75 -2.10 6.71
N GLN A 100 2.99 -1.62 7.68
CA GLN A 100 2.99 -0.22 8.09
C GLN A 100 3.89 -0.03 9.31
N ALA A 101 4.79 0.94 9.24
CA ALA A 101 5.72 1.25 10.33
C ALA A 101 6.32 2.64 10.15
N ASN A 102 7.00 3.14 11.17
CA ASN A 102 7.73 4.43 11.11
C ASN A 102 9.14 4.27 10.58
N LEU A 103 9.81 3.18 10.93
CA LEU A 103 11.19 2.91 10.56
C LEU A 103 11.30 1.54 9.87
N LEU A 104 12.32 1.40 9.03
CA LEU A 104 12.59 0.15 8.33
C LEU A 104 12.80 -1.02 9.31
N ASP A 105 13.55 -0.82 10.37
CA ASP A 105 13.83 -1.86 11.37
C ASP A 105 12.54 -2.33 12.05
N ASP A 106 11.63 -1.40 12.35
CA ASP A 106 10.33 -1.73 12.91
C ASP A 106 9.47 -2.53 11.93
N ALA A 107 9.54 -2.17 10.65
CA ALA A 107 8.83 -2.89 9.59
C ALA A 107 9.33 -4.32 9.47
N VAL A 108 10.64 -4.53 9.50
CA VAL A 108 11.26 -5.87 9.45
C VAL A 108 10.83 -6.71 10.66
N PHE A 109 10.89 -6.11 11.86
CA PHE A 109 10.49 -6.81 13.09
C PHE A 109 9.01 -7.20 13.05
N ALA A 110 8.14 -6.25 12.71
CA ALA A 110 6.69 -6.49 12.63
C ALA A 110 6.34 -7.57 11.61
N LEU A 111 7.01 -7.53 10.44
CA LEU A 111 6.81 -8.53 9.40
C LEU A 111 7.23 -9.92 9.85
N LYS A 112 8.38 -10.06 10.49
CA LYS A 112 8.86 -11.35 10.98
C LYS A 112 7.94 -11.93 12.05
N GLN A 113 7.41 -11.07 12.94
CA GLN A 113 6.42 -11.48 13.93
C GLN A 113 5.11 -11.94 13.28
N ALA A 114 4.61 -11.16 12.32
CA ALA A 114 3.35 -11.46 11.65
C ALA A 114 3.41 -12.72 10.81
N MET A 115 4.57 -13.01 10.20
CA MET A 115 4.78 -14.15 9.31
C MET A 115 5.40 -15.37 10.01
N ASN A 116 5.52 -15.35 11.33
CA ASN A 116 6.24 -16.42 12.06
C ASN A 116 5.57 -17.80 11.97
N SER A 117 4.27 -17.85 11.66
CA SER A 117 3.54 -19.12 11.47
C SER A 117 3.73 -19.71 10.07
N TYR A 118 4.32 -18.97 9.16
CA TYR A 118 4.59 -19.43 7.80
C TYR A 118 6.02 -19.92 7.67
N ASP A 119 6.20 -20.94 6.85
CA ASP A 119 7.54 -21.35 6.42
C ASP A 119 7.94 -20.44 5.26
N CYS A 120 8.75 -19.42 5.56
CA CYS A 120 9.07 -18.37 4.60
C CYS A 120 10.40 -17.69 4.92
N GLU A 121 10.92 -16.97 3.92
CA GLU A 121 12.14 -16.19 4.05
C GLU A 121 11.89 -14.77 3.51
N LEU A 122 12.28 -13.76 4.29
CA LEU A 122 12.25 -12.38 3.85
C LEU A 122 13.42 -12.12 2.89
N ILE A 123 13.11 -11.76 1.64
CA ILE A 123 14.11 -11.53 0.61
C ILE A 123 14.48 -10.05 0.51
N SER A 124 13.49 -9.17 0.52
CA SER A 124 13.73 -7.73 0.42
C SER A 124 12.59 -6.96 1.08
N ILE A 125 12.89 -5.74 1.49
CA ILE A 125 11.89 -4.82 2.01
C ILE A 125 12.33 -3.39 1.73
N ALA A 126 11.40 -2.55 1.29
CA ALA A 126 11.67 -1.15 0.98
C ALA A 126 10.46 -0.29 1.26
N LYS A 127 10.72 0.95 1.63
CA LYS A 127 9.68 1.97 1.79
C LYS A 127 9.03 2.25 0.44
N THR A 128 7.71 2.38 0.43
CA THR A 128 6.93 2.72 -0.76
C THR A 128 6.44 4.16 -0.69
N PRO A 129 6.04 4.75 -1.83
CA PRO A 129 5.36 6.04 -1.84
C PRO A 129 3.86 5.95 -1.55
N ILE A 130 3.34 4.79 -1.14
CA ILE A 130 1.93 4.62 -0.78
C ILE A 130 1.63 5.45 0.46
N VAL A 131 0.62 6.33 0.35
CA VAL A 131 0.21 7.22 1.43
C VAL A 131 -0.73 6.50 2.39
N ASP A 132 -1.74 5.82 1.83
CA ASP A 132 -2.74 5.15 2.65
C ASP A 132 -3.50 4.10 1.85
N ILE A 133 -4.23 3.27 2.59
CA ILE A 133 -5.16 2.28 2.05
C ILE A 133 -6.57 2.73 2.44
N LEU A 134 -7.41 2.96 1.44
CA LEU A 134 -8.78 3.41 1.61
C LEU A 134 -9.74 2.27 1.31
N HIS A 135 -10.92 2.30 1.94
CA HIS A 135 -11.95 1.30 1.75
C HIS A 135 -13.16 1.94 1.07
N ALA A 136 -13.53 1.43 -0.11
CA ALA A 136 -14.73 1.89 -0.80
C ALA A 136 -15.97 1.45 -0.03
N VAL A 137 -16.92 2.39 0.15
CA VAL A 137 -18.19 2.15 0.85
C VAL A 137 -19.32 2.17 -0.16
N HIS A 138 -20.16 1.14 -0.11
CA HIS A 138 -21.31 0.99 -1.01
C HIS A 138 -22.63 1.03 -0.26
#